data_a4a27638c771dd2832acca30697e9246
#
_entry.id   a4a27638c771dd2832acca30697e9246
#
_cell.length_a   1.000
_cell.length_b   1.000
_cell.length_c   1.000
_cell.angle_alpha   90.00
_cell.angle_beta   90.00
_cell.angle_gamma   90.00
#
_symmetry.space_group_name_H-M   'P 1'
#
loop_
_entity.id
_entity.type
_entity.pdbx_description
1 polymer ?
#
loop_
_entity_poly.entity_id
_entity_poly.type
_entity_poly.pdbx_seq_one_letter_code
_entity_poly.pdbx_strand_id
1 'polypeptide(L)'
;MTKSLTESFREFVLEHEGDDPSRLMLSRGRWPEVDVNAAVTAIECRRKIRTKLPEWYEEPGIIFPDRICAEQSSSSETASYKASVASRIIRETLADKSADISTESDELHSDVIRGRIADLTGGLGVDSLAFSRVAKNVLYNEMNPERAAAAKHNFALLGAANIDVISHCVQPRKGLADDFWDTLTTFRPDLIYMDPARRSITGNKVFLLEDCSPDVLTLLSDLFRISVNLLLKLSPMADISMLITRLREHQGYVHEIHVVAAVGECKELLLWVRPEPCSRPRLFINENGHIIEADETSCDTTPKFLHQDQLPTMTSLFEPGKALAKAGLFQAVASLFKVNAYKAGRSTHLYFSPEDLNLGSTPSGEGCKGNGFREGLGCIDPNLRNFGKIFKILEVGPLNKQTIRDFGRKYPKAEVSARNIPMTSDELRKKLKVASGGDIHIFGIRVDFENATTATYLIATQR
;
A
#
# COMPACT_ATOMS: atom_id res chain seq x y z
N MET A 1 40.76 -25.58 10.80
CA MET A 1 39.79 -25.29 9.70
C MET A 1 39.50 -23.81 9.75
N THR A 2 39.98 -23.05 8.78
CA THR A 2 39.67 -21.61 8.63
C THR A 2 38.20 -21.48 8.21
N LYS A 3 37.39 -20.88 9.08
CA LYS A 3 36.00 -20.51 8.74
C LYS A 3 36.03 -19.58 7.52
N SER A 4 35.05 -19.68 6.61
CA SER A 4 34.91 -18.72 5.55
C SER A 4 34.54 -17.34 6.11
N LEU A 5 34.98 -16.26 5.46
CA LEU A 5 34.63 -14.88 5.89
C LEU A 5 33.11 -14.70 6.03
N THR A 6 32.33 -15.37 5.18
CA THR A 6 30.88 -15.35 5.20
C THR A 6 30.28 -16.05 6.45
N GLU A 7 30.91 -17.11 6.93
CA GLU A 7 30.49 -17.86 8.12
C GLU A 7 30.75 -17.05 9.39
N SER A 8 31.94 -16.43 9.50
CA SER A 8 32.27 -15.55 10.62
C SER A 8 31.36 -14.33 10.70
N PHE A 9 30.98 -13.75 9.57
CA PHE A 9 30.02 -12.65 9.50
C PHE A 9 28.63 -13.07 10.01
N ARG A 10 28.11 -14.22 9.55
CA ARG A 10 26.79 -14.75 9.98
C ARG A 10 26.75 -15.03 11.49
N GLU A 11 27.77 -15.69 11.99
CA GLU A 11 27.88 -15.97 13.42
C GLU A 11 27.91 -14.69 14.25
N PHE A 12 28.70 -13.71 13.83
CA PHE A 12 28.79 -12.42 14.51
C PHE A 12 27.42 -11.71 14.53
N VAL A 13 26.71 -11.67 13.41
CA VAL A 13 25.38 -11.02 13.32
C VAL A 13 24.39 -11.70 14.27
N LEU A 14 24.38 -13.04 14.35
CA LEU A 14 23.46 -13.78 15.21
C LEU A 14 23.83 -13.61 16.71
N GLU A 15 25.11 -13.71 17.06
CA GLU A 15 25.58 -13.61 18.44
C GLU A 15 25.32 -12.22 19.03
N HIS A 16 25.51 -11.17 18.21
CA HIS A 16 25.45 -9.78 18.65
C HIS A 16 24.16 -9.06 18.29
N GLU A 17 23.11 -9.76 17.83
CA GLU A 17 21.85 -9.11 17.42
C GLU A 17 21.18 -8.32 18.55
N GLY A 18 21.39 -8.73 19.82
CA GLY A 18 20.88 -8.06 21.02
C GLY A 18 21.73 -6.88 21.52
N ASP A 19 22.97 -6.75 21.05
CA ASP A 19 23.94 -5.82 21.60
C ASP A 19 23.76 -4.38 21.12
N ASP A 20 24.35 -3.43 21.88
CA ASP A 20 24.35 -2.02 21.49
C ASP A 20 25.29 -1.80 20.29
N PRO A 21 24.78 -1.32 19.15
CA PRO A 21 25.56 -1.06 17.95
C PRO A 21 26.78 -0.16 18.19
N SER A 22 26.66 0.85 19.05
CA SER A 22 27.74 1.79 19.34
C SER A 22 28.89 1.10 20.09
N ARG A 23 28.58 0.17 21.01
CA ARG A 23 29.59 -0.63 21.72
C ARG A 23 30.33 -1.58 20.81
N LEU A 24 29.62 -2.23 19.87
CA LEU A 24 30.24 -3.09 18.86
C LEU A 24 31.22 -2.30 18.00
N MET A 25 30.82 -1.13 17.52
CA MET A 25 31.68 -0.24 16.72
C MET A 25 32.93 0.20 17.46
N LEU A 26 32.83 0.55 18.73
CA LEU A 26 33.98 0.95 19.57
C LEU A 26 34.94 -0.22 19.79
N SER A 27 34.45 -1.44 19.80
CA SER A 27 35.22 -2.67 20.06
C SER A 27 35.66 -3.41 18.81
N ARG A 28 35.48 -2.83 17.61
CA ARG A 28 35.69 -3.50 16.31
C ARG A 28 37.04 -4.18 16.16
N GLY A 29 38.08 -3.68 16.80
CA GLY A 29 39.41 -4.30 16.77
C GLY A 29 39.51 -5.69 17.43
N ARG A 30 38.49 -6.17 18.12
CA ARG A 30 38.43 -7.52 18.70
C ARG A 30 38.09 -8.60 17.66
N TRP A 31 37.57 -8.20 16.48
CA TRP A 31 37.11 -9.13 15.42
C TRP A 31 37.74 -8.74 14.07
N PRO A 32 39.07 -8.95 13.92
CA PRO A 32 39.77 -8.54 12.70
C PRO A 32 39.32 -9.30 11.44
N GLU A 33 38.68 -10.46 11.61
CA GLU A 33 38.15 -11.31 10.51
C GLU A 33 36.72 -10.93 10.09
N VAL A 34 36.07 -9.98 10.78
CA VAL A 34 34.69 -9.54 10.49
C VAL A 34 34.69 -8.09 10.06
N ASP A 35 34.00 -7.78 8.96
CA ASP A 35 33.61 -6.39 8.69
C ASP A 35 32.52 -5.95 9.68
N VAL A 36 32.97 -5.43 10.83
CA VAL A 36 32.09 -5.00 11.91
C VAL A 36 31.16 -3.85 11.47
N ASN A 37 31.57 -3.00 10.52
CA ASN A 37 30.70 -1.93 10.02
C ASN A 37 29.50 -2.52 9.27
N ALA A 38 29.76 -3.44 8.35
CA ALA A 38 28.71 -4.14 7.61
C ALA A 38 27.83 -4.99 8.55
N ALA A 39 28.45 -5.69 9.51
CA ALA A 39 27.73 -6.51 10.48
C ALA A 39 26.81 -5.69 11.39
N VAL A 40 27.25 -4.55 11.91
CA VAL A 40 26.43 -3.64 12.70
C VAL A 40 25.27 -3.07 11.86
N THR A 41 25.54 -2.70 10.59
CA THR A 41 24.48 -2.27 9.69
C THR A 41 23.45 -3.39 9.49
N ALA A 42 23.89 -4.63 9.28
CA ALA A 42 23.02 -5.79 9.16
C ALA A 42 22.18 -6.02 10.43
N ILE A 43 22.77 -5.94 11.61
CA ILE A 43 22.05 -6.07 12.90
C ILE A 43 20.93 -5.01 13.03
N GLU A 44 21.23 -3.75 12.75
CA GLU A 44 20.24 -2.67 12.82
C GLU A 44 19.12 -2.83 11.80
N CYS A 45 19.47 -3.22 10.56
CA CYS A 45 18.50 -3.50 9.51
C CYS A 45 17.61 -4.71 9.86
N ARG A 46 18.20 -5.80 10.36
CA ARG A 46 17.49 -7.02 10.78
C ARG A 46 16.42 -6.70 11.84
N ARG A 47 16.77 -5.91 12.86
CA ARG A 47 15.80 -5.46 13.89
C ARG A 47 14.59 -4.75 13.29
N LYS A 48 14.80 -3.94 12.23
CA LYS A 48 13.72 -3.20 11.54
C LYS A 48 12.87 -4.10 10.66
N ILE A 49 13.48 -5.10 10.01
CA ILE A 49 12.76 -5.96 9.07
C ILE A 49 12.11 -7.18 9.72
N ARG A 50 12.33 -7.44 10.98
CA ARG A 50 11.89 -8.67 11.68
C ARG A 50 10.44 -9.05 11.42
N THR A 51 9.52 -8.09 11.49
CA THR A 51 8.09 -8.29 11.20
C THR A 51 7.71 -7.93 9.78
N LYS A 52 8.47 -7.03 9.14
CA LYS A 52 8.20 -6.52 7.82
C LYS A 52 8.58 -7.49 6.71
N LEU A 53 9.72 -8.21 6.90
CA LEU A 53 10.33 -9.14 5.96
C LEU A 53 10.81 -10.41 6.69
N PRO A 54 9.93 -11.28 7.18
CA PRO A 54 10.30 -12.44 8.00
C PRO A 54 11.31 -13.35 7.31
N GLU A 55 11.11 -13.69 6.04
CA GLU A 55 11.99 -14.56 5.25
C GLU A 55 13.42 -13.99 5.14
N TRP A 56 13.55 -12.68 4.92
CA TRP A 56 14.84 -11.98 4.91
C TRP A 56 15.50 -11.96 6.30
N TYR A 57 14.68 -11.87 7.33
CA TYR A 57 15.16 -11.89 8.71
C TYR A 57 15.72 -13.27 9.11
N GLU A 58 15.12 -14.35 8.64
CA GLU A 58 15.56 -15.72 8.92
C GLU A 58 16.93 -16.06 8.28
N GLU A 59 17.37 -15.29 7.27
CA GLU A 59 18.66 -15.48 6.62
C GLU A 59 19.71 -14.47 7.14
N PRO A 60 20.62 -14.90 8.04
CA PRO A 60 21.59 -13.98 8.65
C PRO A 60 22.70 -13.52 7.71
N GLY A 61 22.84 -14.15 6.54
CA GLY A 61 23.81 -13.78 5.52
C GLY A 61 23.37 -12.65 4.59
N ILE A 62 22.20 -12.08 4.79
CA ILE A 62 21.70 -10.94 4.01
C ILE A 62 22.60 -9.71 4.18
N ILE A 63 23.00 -9.14 3.06
CA ILE A 63 23.80 -7.91 3.01
C ILE A 63 22.89 -6.72 2.83
N PHE A 64 23.03 -5.75 3.73
CA PHE A 64 22.37 -4.44 3.65
C PHE A 64 23.42 -3.38 3.37
N PRO A 65 23.48 -2.82 2.16
CA PRO A 65 24.50 -1.80 1.81
C PRO A 65 24.39 -0.54 2.67
N ASP A 66 23.18 -0.20 3.07
CA ASP A 66 22.88 0.92 3.95
C ASP A 66 21.56 0.69 4.72
N ARG A 67 21.32 1.52 5.75
CA ARG A 67 20.13 1.44 6.61
C ARG A 67 18.85 1.86 5.89
N ILE A 68 18.97 2.74 4.89
CA ILE A 68 17.85 3.31 4.16
C ILE A 68 17.17 2.23 3.32
N CYS A 69 17.95 1.28 2.77
CA CYS A 69 17.43 0.14 2.00
C CYS A 69 16.37 -0.65 2.79
N ALA A 70 16.62 -0.95 4.07
CA ALA A 70 15.69 -1.68 4.92
C ALA A 70 14.46 -0.83 5.32
N GLU A 71 14.67 0.47 5.56
CA GLU A 71 13.58 1.38 5.95
C GLU A 71 12.58 1.60 4.81
N GLN A 72 13.09 1.86 3.61
CA GLN A 72 12.29 2.21 2.43
C GLN A 72 11.77 0.99 1.65
N SER A 73 12.28 -0.22 1.90
CA SER A 73 11.82 -1.42 1.21
C SER A 73 10.32 -1.65 1.40
N SER A 74 9.70 -2.35 0.48
CA SER A 74 8.34 -2.90 0.63
C SER A 74 8.27 -3.88 1.80
N SER A 75 7.07 -4.12 2.36
CA SER A 75 6.83 -5.28 3.22
C SER A 75 6.60 -6.54 2.36
N SER A 76 6.76 -7.73 2.94
CA SER A 76 6.43 -8.99 2.27
C SER A 76 4.99 -9.01 1.75
N GLU A 77 4.05 -8.48 2.53
CA GLU A 77 2.64 -8.37 2.15
C GLU A 77 2.43 -7.48 0.92
N THR A 78 2.99 -6.25 0.93
CA THR A 78 2.82 -5.34 -0.20
C THR A 78 3.57 -5.81 -1.44
N ALA A 79 4.73 -6.47 -1.29
CA ALA A 79 5.48 -7.05 -2.41
C ALA A 79 4.70 -8.23 -3.04
N SER A 80 4.12 -9.12 -2.23
CA SER A 80 3.28 -10.21 -2.71
C SER A 80 2.04 -9.69 -3.44
N TYR A 81 1.43 -8.63 -2.95
CA TYR A 81 0.31 -7.97 -3.63
C TYR A 81 0.72 -7.42 -5.00
N LYS A 82 1.86 -6.73 -5.09
CA LYS A 82 2.40 -6.24 -6.38
C LYS A 82 2.66 -7.39 -7.36
N ALA A 83 3.20 -8.49 -6.86
CA ALA A 83 3.44 -9.68 -7.68
C ALA A 83 2.12 -10.28 -8.22
N SER A 84 1.08 -10.35 -7.40
CA SER A 84 -0.24 -10.81 -7.86
C SER A 84 -0.86 -9.89 -8.90
N VAL A 85 -0.74 -8.56 -8.72
CA VAL A 85 -1.19 -7.57 -9.72
C VAL A 85 -0.43 -7.73 -11.02
N ALA A 86 0.91 -7.83 -10.98
CA ALA A 86 1.77 -8.03 -12.15
C ALA A 86 1.42 -9.32 -12.91
N SER A 87 1.24 -10.43 -12.18
CA SER A 87 0.85 -11.73 -12.74
C SER A 87 -0.49 -11.63 -13.49
N ARG A 88 -1.49 -10.98 -12.88
CA ARG A 88 -2.80 -10.79 -13.50
C ARG A 88 -2.72 -9.92 -14.76
N ILE A 89 -2.02 -8.79 -14.72
CA ILE A 89 -1.83 -7.90 -15.87
C ILE A 89 -1.22 -8.65 -17.05
N ILE A 90 -0.19 -9.46 -16.81
CA ILE A 90 0.47 -10.23 -17.85
C ILE A 90 -0.49 -11.29 -18.42
N ARG A 91 -1.25 -12.02 -17.59
CA ARG A 91 -2.23 -13.00 -18.04
C ARG A 91 -3.32 -12.34 -18.89
N GLU A 92 -3.90 -11.22 -18.47
CA GLU A 92 -4.90 -10.46 -19.24
C GLU A 92 -4.33 -10.04 -20.60
N THR A 93 -3.11 -9.49 -20.63
CA THR A 93 -2.47 -9.05 -21.88
C THR A 93 -2.13 -10.21 -22.84
N LEU A 94 -1.75 -11.37 -22.30
CA LEU A 94 -1.48 -12.55 -23.13
C LEU A 94 -2.77 -13.18 -23.64
N ALA A 95 -3.84 -13.19 -22.84
CA ALA A 95 -5.15 -13.68 -23.26
C ALA A 95 -5.73 -12.83 -24.43
N ASP A 96 -5.59 -11.51 -24.36
CA ASP A 96 -6.03 -10.59 -25.44
C ASP A 96 -5.29 -10.90 -26.75
N LYS A 97 -3.99 -11.23 -26.67
CA LYS A 97 -3.19 -11.62 -27.86
C LYS A 97 -3.54 -13.01 -28.40
N SER A 98 -3.99 -13.93 -27.54
CA SER A 98 -4.31 -15.32 -27.92
C SER A 98 -5.76 -15.47 -28.42
N ALA A 99 -6.64 -14.53 -28.17
CA ALA A 99 -7.99 -14.50 -28.77
C ALA A 99 -7.95 -14.43 -30.30
N ASP A 100 -6.83 -13.96 -30.87
CA ASP A 100 -6.56 -13.97 -32.32
C ASP A 100 -5.94 -15.28 -32.85
N ILE A 101 -5.54 -16.22 -31.95
CA ILE A 101 -4.88 -17.48 -32.31
C ILE A 101 -5.45 -18.59 -31.43
N SER A 102 -6.24 -19.49 -32.03
CA SER A 102 -6.79 -20.69 -31.37
C SER A 102 -5.67 -21.65 -30.99
N THR A 103 -5.17 -21.63 -29.75
CA THR A 103 -4.27 -22.64 -29.20
C THR A 103 -4.55 -22.92 -27.73
N GLU A 104 -4.89 -24.16 -27.52
CA GLU A 104 -4.91 -25.05 -26.34
C GLU A 104 -4.87 -24.51 -24.89
N SER A 105 -5.88 -25.00 -24.17
CA SER A 105 -6.43 -24.62 -22.87
C SER A 105 -5.72 -25.17 -21.62
N ASP A 106 -4.47 -25.68 -21.67
CA ASP A 106 -3.85 -26.36 -20.52
C ASP A 106 -2.96 -25.50 -19.60
N GLU A 107 -2.85 -24.18 -19.87
CA GLU A 107 -1.87 -23.33 -19.20
C GLU A 107 -2.42 -22.41 -18.08
N LEU A 108 -3.73 -22.46 -17.84
CA LEU A 108 -4.42 -21.55 -16.90
C LEU A 108 -4.24 -21.87 -15.42
N HIS A 109 -3.61 -23.00 -15.08
CA HIS A 109 -3.55 -23.52 -13.70
C HIS A 109 -2.15 -23.47 -13.05
N SER A 110 -1.16 -22.87 -13.71
CA SER A 110 0.18 -22.71 -13.14
C SER A 110 0.27 -21.41 -12.33
N ASP A 111 0.77 -21.48 -11.10
CA ASP A 111 1.05 -20.30 -10.25
C ASP A 111 2.12 -19.39 -10.87
N VAL A 112 3.00 -19.94 -11.72
CA VAL A 112 4.06 -19.22 -12.41
C VAL A 112 3.63 -18.90 -13.83
N ILE A 113 3.54 -17.60 -14.14
CA ILE A 113 3.29 -17.14 -15.51
C ILE A 113 4.53 -17.31 -16.39
N ARG A 114 4.34 -17.54 -17.69
CA ARG A 114 5.47 -17.56 -18.67
C ARG A 114 6.05 -16.17 -18.95
N GLY A 115 5.50 -15.10 -18.34
CA GLY A 115 5.89 -13.73 -18.58
C GLY A 115 7.20 -13.31 -17.91
N ARG A 116 7.77 -12.24 -18.43
CA ARG A 116 9.02 -11.61 -17.96
C ARG A 116 8.73 -10.25 -17.37
N ILE A 117 9.31 -9.97 -16.21
CA ILE A 117 9.13 -8.69 -15.51
C ILE A 117 10.49 -7.98 -15.44
N ALA A 118 10.53 -6.69 -15.79
CA ALA A 118 11.71 -5.86 -15.56
C ALA A 118 11.42 -4.86 -14.43
N ASP A 119 12.17 -4.96 -13.33
CA ASP A 119 12.17 -4.00 -12.24
C ASP A 119 13.33 -3.02 -12.46
N LEU A 120 13.02 -1.78 -12.82
CA LEU A 120 14.01 -0.77 -13.19
C LEU A 120 14.56 0.03 -12.00
N THR A 121 14.03 -0.19 -10.79
CA THR A 121 14.34 0.57 -9.57
C THR A 121 14.47 -0.36 -8.36
N GLY A 122 15.26 -1.40 -8.49
CA GLY A 122 15.24 -2.58 -7.64
C GLY A 122 15.51 -2.39 -6.14
N GLY A 123 16.34 -1.41 -5.74
CA GLY A 123 16.62 -1.12 -4.34
C GLY A 123 17.16 -2.34 -3.57
N LEU A 124 16.54 -2.71 -2.44
CA LEU A 124 16.91 -3.92 -1.69
C LEU A 124 16.55 -5.22 -2.43
N GLY A 125 15.63 -5.17 -3.40
CA GLY A 125 15.22 -6.33 -4.20
C GLY A 125 13.98 -7.06 -3.68
N VAL A 126 13.26 -6.51 -2.71
CA VAL A 126 12.08 -7.19 -2.10
C VAL A 126 10.97 -7.42 -3.12
N ASP A 127 10.67 -6.42 -3.95
CA ASP A 127 9.65 -6.52 -5.00
C ASP A 127 10.10 -7.48 -6.10
N SER A 128 11.36 -7.41 -6.55
CA SER A 128 11.94 -8.34 -7.52
C SER A 128 11.92 -9.79 -7.03
N LEU A 129 12.19 -10.05 -5.74
CA LEU A 129 12.06 -11.38 -5.14
C LEU A 129 10.60 -11.87 -5.20
N ALA A 130 9.64 -11.02 -4.92
CA ALA A 130 8.22 -11.38 -5.02
C ALA A 130 7.83 -11.67 -6.49
N PHE A 131 8.31 -10.87 -7.45
CA PHE A 131 8.10 -11.10 -8.88
C PHE A 131 8.73 -12.42 -9.36
N SER A 132 9.88 -12.82 -8.83
CA SER A 132 10.55 -14.05 -9.22
C SER A 132 9.74 -15.31 -8.94
N ARG A 133 8.80 -15.25 -7.99
CA ARG A 133 7.92 -16.37 -7.61
C ARG A 133 6.74 -16.57 -8.56
N VAL A 134 6.39 -15.51 -9.30
CA VAL A 134 5.23 -15.52 -10.21
C VAL A 134 5.63 -15.39 -11.68
N ALA A 135 6.84 -14.97 -12.00
CA ALA A 135 7.34 -14.75 -13.36
C ALA A 135 8.36 -15.79 -13.77
N LYS A 136 8.47 -16.07 -15.09
CA LYS A 136 9.49 -16.94 -15.66
C LYS A 136 10.90 -16.40 -15.40
N ASN A 137 11.11 -15.11 -15.68
CA ASN A 137 12.37 -14.40 -15.45
C ASN A 137 12.10 -13.00 -14.97
N VAL A 138 12.99 -12.47 -14.14
CA VAL A 138 13.00 -11.09 -13.68
C VAL A 138 14.33 -10.44 -14.07
N LEU A 139 14.27 -9.25 -14.64
CA LEU A 139 15.42 -8.39 -14.81
C LEU A 139 15.38 -7.33 -13.71
N TYR A 140 16.32 -7.39 -12.79
CA TYR A 140 16.49 -6.40 -11.72
C TYR A 140 17.54 -5.38 -12.12
N ASN A 141 17.21 -4.10 -12.04
CA ASN A 141 18.14 -2.99 -12.24
C ASN A 141 18.24 -2.08 -11.01
N GLU A 142 19.44 -1.73 -10.61
CA GLU A 142 19.71 -0.77 -9.54
C GLU A 142 20.88 0.13 -9.94
N MET A 143 20.69 1.45 -9.87
CA MET A 143 21.71 2.41 -10.31
C MET A 143 22.99 2.40 -9.45
N ASN A 144 22.90 2.01 -8.19
CA ASN A 144 24.03 1.90 -7.29
C ASN A 144 24.66 0.50 -7.40
N PRO A 145 25.92 0.37 -7.89
CA PRO A 145 26.56 -0.91 -8.09
C PRO A 145 26.75 -1.74 -6.81
N GLU A 146 26.95 -1.09 -5.66
CA GLU A 146 27.09 -1.78 -4.37
C GLU A 146 25.76 -2.42 -3.95
N ARG A 147 24.65 -1.70 -4.15
CA ARG A 147 23.30 -2.25 -3.89
C ARG A 147 22.98 -3.38 -4.85
N ALA A 148 23.32 -3.24 -6.13
CA ALA A 148 23.13 -4.30 -7.13
C ALA A 148 23.93 -5.56 -6.78
N ALA A 149 25.19 -5.41 -6.35
CA ALA A 149 26.02 -6.53 -5.91
C ALA A 149 25.44 -7.22 -4.66
N ALA A 150 24.98 -6.45 -3.67
CA ALA A 150 24.32 -6.98 -2.49
C ALA A 150 23.01 -7.71 -2.83
N ALA A 151 22.19 -7.13 -3.71
CA ALA A 151 20.95 -7.78 -4.17
C ALA A 151 21.22 -9.11 -4.86
N LYS A 152 22.25 -9.18 -5.73
CA LYS A 152 22.66 -10.43 -6.39
C LYS A 152 23.04 -11.53 -5.39
N HIS A 153 23.80 -11.17 -4.35
CA HIS A 153 24.16 -12.06 -3.27
C HIS A 153 22.91 -12.53 -2.50
N ASN A 154 22.04 -11.59 -2.13
CA ASN A 154 20.81 -11.86 -1.37
C ASN A 154 19.85 -12.76 -2.15
N PHE A 155 19.65 -12.54 -3.45
CA PHE A 155 18.82 -13.41 -4.29
C PHE A 155 19.33 -14.85 -4.34
N ALA A 156 20.66 -15.03 -4.40
CA ALA A 156 21.23 -16.38 -4.35
C ALA A 156 20.97 -17.08 -3.02
N LEU A 157 21.06 -16.37 -1.88
CA LEU A 157 20.72 -16.89 -0.56
C LEU A 157 19.24 -17.24 -0.42
N LEU A 158 18.36 -16.41 -1.00
CA LEU A 158 16.91 -16.58 -0.94
C LEU A 158 16.38 -17.53 -2.06
N GLY A 159 17.27 -18.19 -2.81
CA GLY A 159 16.91 -19.22 -3.79
C GLY A 159 16.27 -18.69 -5.09
N ALA A 160 16.38 -17.37 -5.38
CA ALA A 160 15.80 -16.77 -6.57
C ALA A 160 16.78 -16.82 -7.76
N ALA A 161 16.86 -17.98 -8.41
CA ALA A 161 17.78 -18.24 -9.52
C ALA A 161 17.35 -17.63 -10.87
N ASN A 162 16.11 -17.14 -10.98
CA ASN A 162 15.52 -16.56 -12.20
C ASN A 162 15.54 -15.03 -12.21
N ILE A 163 16.43 -14.40 -11.41
CA ILE A 163 16.63 -12.95 -11.41
C ILE A 163 17.98 -12.63 -12.04
N ASP A 164 17.95 -11.91 -13.14
CA ASP A 164 19.15 -11.32 -13.77
C ASP A 164 19.37 -9.93 -13.18
N VAL A 165 20.60 -9.67 -12.67
CA VAL A 165 20.94 -8.41 -12.02
C VAL A 165 21.83 -7.57 -12.93
N ILE A 166 21.39 -6.34 -13.19
CA ILE A 166 22.16 -5.32 -13.91
C ILE A 166 22.29 -4.05 -13.06
N SER A 167 23.24 -3.18 -13.40
CA SER A 167 23.44 -1.92 -12.69
C SER A 167 23.63 -0.78 -13.67
N HIS A 168 22.53 -0.07 -13.94
CA HIS A 168 22.50 1.06 -14.85
C HIS A 168 21.67 2.21 -14.31
N CYS A 169 22.05 3.45 -14.64
CA CYS A 169 21.23 4.62 -14.42
C CYS A 169 20.16 4.72 -15.52
N VAL A 170 18.89 4.66 -15.15
CA VAL A 170 17.77 4.77 -16.10
C VAL A 170 17.58 6.22 -16.52
N GLN A 171 17.83 6.51 -17.78
CA GLN A 171 17.69 7.84 -18.41
C GLN A 171 17.04 7.69 -19.79
N PRO A 172 16.44 8.77 -20.35
CA PRO A 172 15.96 8.74 -21.73
C PRO A 172 17.04 8.26 -22.70
N ARG A 173 16.63 7.50 -23.70
CA ARG A 173 17.55 6.89 -24.67
C ARG A 173 18.35 7.96 -25.40
N LYS A 174 19.68 7.85 -25.36
CA LYS A 174 20.63 8.76 -26.03
C LYS A 174 21.30 8.03 -27.20
N GLY A 175 20.79 8.25 -28.42
CA GLY A 175 21.40 7.65 -29.62
C GLY A 175 20.99 6.20 -29.86
N LEU A 176 21.76 5.52 -30.76
CA LEU A 176 21.44 4.15 -31.20
C LEU A 176 22.07 3.08 -30.32
N ALA A 177 23.19 3.35 -29.66
CA ALA A 177 23.88 2.42 -28.77
C ALA A 177 23.71 2.88 -27.32
N ASP A 178 23.01 2.09 -26.51
CA ASP A 178 22.80 2.34 -25.09
C ASP A 178 22.61 0.98 -24.41
N ASP A 179 23.63 0.53 -23.67
CA ASP A 179 23.71 -0.81 -23.07
C ASP A 179 22.48 -1.15 -22.21
N PHE A 180 21.94 -0.17 -21.51
CA PHE A 180 20.73 -0.38 -20.71
C PHE A 180 19.52 -0.68 -21.59
N TRP A 181 19.25 0.18 -22.59
CA TRP A 181 18.10 0.03 -23.47
C TRP A 181 18.23 -1.20 -24.38
N ASP A 182 19.43 -1.55 -24.79
CA ASP A 182 19.71 -2.75 -25.61
C ASP A 182 19.50 -4.03 -24.78
N THR A 183 19.92 -4.03 -23.51
CA THR A 183 19.66 -5.13 -22.57
C THR A 183 18.16 -5.29 -22.33
N LEU A 184 17.44 -4.19 -22.05
CA LEU A 184 16.00 -4.22 -21.81
C LEU A 184 15.22 -4.67 -23.06
N THR A 185 15.64 -4.21 -24.25
CA THR A 185 15.05 -4.63 -25.54
C THR A 185 15.28 -6.13 -25.80
N THR A 186 16.47 -6.65 -25.47
CA THR A 186 16.80 -8.07 -25.62
C THR A 186 16.02 -8.93 -24.63
N PHE A 187 15.87 -8.46 -23.39
CA PHE A 187 15.09 -9.14 -22.35
C PHE A 187 13.60 -9.26 -22.70
N ARG A 188 13.04 -8.27 -23.42
CA ARG A 188 11.63 -8.23 -23.86
C ARG A 188 10.63 -8.45 -22.70
N PRO A 189 10.58 -7.56 -21.73
CA PRO A 189 9.64 -7.70 -20.61
C PRO A 189 8.18 -7.59 -21.08
N ASP A 190 7.32 -8.44 -20.50
CA ASP A 190 5.88 -8.35 -20.69
C ASP A 190 5.28 -7.27 -19.78
N LEU A 191 5.99 -6.93 -18.68
CA LEU A 191 5.66 -5.85 -17.78
C LEU A 191 6.94 -5.17 -17.28
N ILE A 192 6.94 -3.85 -17.27
CA ILE A 192 7.97 -3.02 -16.62
C ILE A 192 7.41 -2.53 -15.29
N TYR A 193 8.17 -2.68 -14.21
CA TYR A 193 7.87 -2.14 -12.89
C TYR A 193 8.85 -1.02 -12.53
N MET A 194 8.34 0.04 -11.90
CA MET A 194 9.14 1.14 -11.38
C MET A 194 8.61 1.64 -10.04
N ASP A 195 9.52 1.85 -9.09
CA ASP A 195 9.32 2.55 -7.82
C ASP A 195 10.28 3.75 -7.75
N PRO A 196 9.99 4.84 -8.48
CA PRO A 196 10.92 5.95 -8.58
C PRO A 196 11.04 6.69 -7.25
N ALA A 197 12.27 6.87 -6.78
CA ALA A 197 12.56 7.58 -5.54
C ALA A 197 12.29 9.08 -5.69
N ARG A 198 11.75 9.71 -4.66
CA ARG A 198 11.60 11.16 -4.63
C ARG A 198 12.98 11.83 -4.54
N ARG A 199 13.28 12.77 -5.43
CA ARG A 199 14.44 13.65 -5.26
C ARG A 199 14.16 14.55 -4.06
N SER A 200 15.07 14.63 -3.11
CA SER A 200 14.96 15.53 -1.97
C SER A 200 15.23 16.97 -2.42
N ILE A 201 14.24 17.62 -3.01
CA ILE A 201 14.29 19.05 -3.27
C ILE A 201 13.61 19.74 -2.08
N THR A 202 14.35 20.63 -1.46
CA THR A 202 14.00 21.43 -0.30
C THR A 202 12.58 22.01 -0.39
N GLY A 203 11.72 21.63 0.53
CA GLY A 203 10.58 22.46 0.95
C GLY A 203 9.23 22.22 0.29
N ASN A 204 9.10 21.50 -0.81
CA ASN A 204 7.80 21.27 -1.44
C ASN A 204 6.99 20.17 -0.73
N LYS A 205 5.80 20.56 -0.24
CA LYS A 205 4.85 19.63 0.42
C LYS A 205 4.05 18.77 -0.56
N VAL A 206 4.10 19.08 -1.85
CA VAL A 206 3.32 18.41 -2.90
C VAL A 206 4.22 17.36 -3.59
N PHE A 207 3.67 16.15 -3.81
CA PHE A 207 4.34 15.10 -4.59
C PHE A 207 4.07 15.34 -6.08
N LEU A 208 5.13 15.53 -6.87
CA LEU A 208 5.07 15.64 -8.33
C LEU A 208 5.85 14.48 -8.96
N LEU A 209 5.37 13.96 -10.10
CA LEU A 209 6.07 12.90 -10.85
C LEU A 209 7.42 13.38 -11.39
N GLU A 210 7.51 14.65 -11.76
CA GLU A 210 8.72 15.32 -12.24
C GLU A 210 9.83 15.39 -11.18
N ASP A 211 9.47 15.33 -9.89
CA ASP A 211 10.41 15.32 -8.77
C ASP A 211 10.95 13.92 -8.46
N CYS A 212 10.56 12.92 -9.24
CA CYS A 212 11.02 11.55 -9.08
C CYS A 212 12.33 11.27 -9.80
N SER A 213 13.05 10.25 -9.34
CA SER A 213 14.23 9.71 -9.99
C SER A 213 14.12 8.18 -10.09
N PRO A 214 14.11 7.63 -11.30
CA PRO A 214 14.11 8.31 -12.60
C PRO A 214 12.82 9.12 -12.86
N ASP A 215 12.90 10.14 -13.74
CA ASP A 215 11.74 10.91 -14.19
C ASP A 215 10.92 10.07 -15.16
N VAL A 216 9.82 9.52 -14.65
CA VAL A 216 8.95 8.59 -15.39
C VAL A 216 8.36 9.24 -16.64
N LEU A 217 7.96 10.53 -16.57
CA LEU A 217 7.30 11.20 -17.69
C LEU A 217 8.20 11.29 -18.92
N THR A 218 9.48 11.53 -18.71
CA THR A 218 10.47 11.60 -19.81
C THR A 218 10.79 10.24 -20.41
N LEU A 219 10.53 9.15 -19.69
CA LEU A 219 10.83 7.78 -20.10
C LEU A 219 9.67 7.08 -20.82
N LEU A 220 8.43 7.54 -20.65
CA LEU A 220 7.23 6.82 -21.10
C LEU A 220 7.31 6.37 -22.56
N SER A 221 7.73 7.26 -23.47
CA SER A 221 7.81 6.95 -24.90
C SER A 221 8.81 5.83 -25.22
N ASP A 222 9.94 5.79 -24.51
CA ASP A 222 10.95 4.75 -24.72
C ASP A 222 10.53 3.42 -24.08
N LEU A 223 9.90 3.46 -22.90
CA LEU A 223 9.40 2.28 -22.19
C LEU A 223 8.28 1.59 -22.98
N PHE A 224 7.34 2.35 -23.55
CA PHE A 224 6.24 1.80 -24.33
C PHE A 224 6.65 1.21 -25.69
N ARG A 225 7.84 1.54 -26.21
CA ARG A 225 8.43 0.82 -27.36
C ARG A 225 8.86 -0.60 -27.00
N ILE A 226 9.07 -0.90 -25.71
CA ILE A 226 9.58 -2.17 -25.24
C ILE A 226 8.45 -3.01 -24.63
N SER A 227 7.63 -2.42 -23.75
CA SER A 227 6.46 -3.08 -23.15
C SER A 227 5.28 -2.14 -23.06
N VAL A 228 4.11 -2.63 -23.41
CA VAL A 228 2.85 -1.87 -23.29
C VAL A 228 2.35 -1.78 -21.85
N ASN A 229 2.92 -2.56 -20.93
CA ASN A 229 2.50 -2.61 -19.54
C ASN A 229 3.56 -1.98 -18.64
N LEU A 230 3.20 -0.88 -17.99
CA LEU A 230 4.01 -0.23 -16.98
C LEU A 230 3.25 -0.22 -15.65
N LEU A 231 3.81 -0.84 -14.62
CA LEU A 231 3.31 -0.80 -13.26
C LEU A 231 4.15 0.17 -12.44
N LEU A 232 3.55 1.29 -12.04
CA LEU A 232 4.20 2.33 -11.24
C LEU A 232 3.79 2.22 -9.78
N LYS A 233 4.76 2.14 -8.88
CA LYS A 233 4.54 2.34 -7.44
C LYS A 233 4.86 3.79 -7.09
N LEU A 234 3.93 4.45 -6.42
CA LEU A 234 4.06 5.86 -6.06
C LEU A 234 3.72 6.08 -4.58
N SER A 235 4.20 7.21 -4.05
CA SER A 235 3.90 7.62 -2.70
C SER A 235 2.39 7.80 -2.47
N PRO A 236 1.85 7.37 -1.33
CA PRO A 236 0.45 7.64 -0.97
C PRO A 236 0.14 9.12 -0.78
N MET A 237 1.15 10.00 -0.73
CA MET A 237 0.97 11.45 -0.65
C MET A 237 0.60 12.08 -2.00
N ALA A 238 0.80 11.37 -3.12
CA ALA A 238 0.48 11.86 -4.45
C ALA A 238 -1.03 12.06 -4.63
N ASP A 239 -1.43 13.10 -5.37
CA ASP A 239 -2.81 13.33 -5.76
C ASP A 239 -3.15 12.45 -6.99
N ILE A 240 -4.15 11.58 -6.84
CA ILE A 240 -4.53 10.60 -7.88
C ILE A 240 -4.98 11.29 -9.16
N SER A 241 -5.79 12.35 -9.04
CA SER A 241 -6.32 13.07 -10.20
C SER A 241 -5.21 13.78 -10.98
N MET A 242 -4.26 14.37 -10.24
CA MET A 242 -3.10 15.01 -10.83
C MET A 242 -2.19 13.97 -11.53
N LEU A 243 -1.96 12.80 -10.93
CA LEU A 243 -1.19 11.71 -11.55
C LEU A 243 -1.79 11.28 -12.88
N ILE A 244 -3.11 11.04 -12.92
CA ILE A 244 -3.83 10.67 -14.15
C ILE A 244 -3.64 11.73 -15.23
N THR A 245 -3.79 13.01 -14.86
CA THR A 245 -3.67 14.13 -15.80
C THR A 245 -2.25 14.22 -16.37
N ARG A 246 -1.22 14.18 -15.50
CA ARG A 246 0.18 14.30 -15.93
C ARG A 246 0.63 13.13 -16.83
N LEU A 247 0.26 11.90 -16.47
CA LEU A 247 0.56 10.74 -17.30
C LEU A 247 -0.10 10.84 -18.67
N ARG A 248 -1.38 11.27 -18.73
CA ARG A 248 -2.12 11.46 -19.99
C ARG A 248 -1.48 12.49 -20.91
N GLU A 249 -0.98 13.60 -20.37
CA GLU A 249 -0.25 14.63 -21.11
C GLU A 249 0.97 14.07 -21.83
N HIS A 250 1.56 12.98 -21.29
CA HIS A 250 2.70 12.27 -21.86
C HIS A 250 2.33 10.93 -22.54
N GLN A 251 1.06 10.77 -22.97
CA GLN A 251 0.54 9.58 -23.65
C GLN A 251 0.58 8.29 -22.81
N GLY A 252 0.63 8.41 -21.49
CA GLY A 252 0.44 7.31 -20.55
C GLY A 252 -0.98 7.32 -20.00
N TYR A 253 -1.76 6.28 -20.26
CA TYR A 253 -3.14 6.19 -19.80
C TYR A 253 -3.23 5.20 -18.65
N VAL A 254 -3.78 5.66 -17.53
CA VAL A 254 -3.98 4.82 -16.35
C VAL A 254 -5.18 3.90 -16.58
N HIS A 255 -4.96 2.60 -16.52
CA HIS A 255 -5.99 1.57 -16.64
C HIS A 255 -6.47 1.07 -15.29
N GLU A 256 -5.58 1.04 -14.29
CA GLU A 256 -5.91 0.67 -12.92
C GLU A 256 -5.19 1.53 -11.91
N ILE A 257 -5.87 1.71 -10.79
CA ILE A 257 -5.34 2.37 -9.60
C ILE A 257 -5.56 1.43 -8.42
N HIS A 258 -4.49 1.07 -7.72
CA HIS A 258 -4.57 0.34 -6.48
C HIS A 258 -4.14 1.24 -5.34
N VAL A 259 -5.03 1.41 -4.37
CA VAL A 259 -4.72 2.12 -3.12
C VAL A 259 -4.47 1.07 -2.05
N VAL A 260 -3.23 0.98 -1.58
CA VAL A 260 -2.80 -0.08 -0.68
C VAL A 260 -2.51 0.47 0.70
N ALA A 261 -3.21 -0.04 1.71
CA ALA A 261 -2.96 0.24 3.12
C ALA A 261 -2.64 -1.04 3.88
N ALA A 262 -1.70 -0.94 4.79
CA ALA A 262 -1.32 -1.99 5.72
C ALA A 262 -0.94 -1.40 7.07
N VAL A 263 -1.26 -2.10 8.15
CA VAL A 263 -0.92 -1.71 9.53
C VAL A 263 -1.41 -0.29 9.86
N GLY A 264 -2.64 0.05 9.41
CA GLY A 264 -3.28 1.33 9.71
C GLY A 264 -2.75 2.56 8.98
N GLU A 265 -1.93 2.37 7.95
CA GLU A 265 -1.39 3.44 7.10
C GLU A 265 -1.57 3.13 5.62
N CYS A 266 -1.86 4.16 4.81
CA CYS A 266 -1.76 4.03 3.37
C CYS A 266 -0.28 3.96 2.98
N LYS A 267 0.15 2.86 2.38
CA LYS A 267 1.56 2.56 2.10
C LYS A 267 1.97 3.02 0.71
N GLU A 268 1.15 2.75 -0.29
CA GLU A 268 1.50 2.98 -1.68
C GLU A 268 0.28 3.14 -2.58
N LEU A 269 0.49 3.76 -3.72
CA LEU A 269 -0.39 3.74 -4.88
C LEU A 269 0.30 2.90 -5.96
N LEU A 270 -0.44 1.97 -6.61
CA LEU A 270 0.04 1.28 -7.80
C LEU A 270 -0.82 1.72 -8.98
N LEU A 271 -0.18 2.11 -10.06
CA LEU A 271 -0.86 2.51 -11.29
C LEU A 271 -0.45 1.56 -12.41
N TRP A 272 -1.41 0.90 -13.04
CA TRP A 272 -1.17 0.23 -14.31
C TRP A 272 -1.38 1.22 -15.43
N VAL A 273 -0.30 1.55 -16.14
CA VAL A 273 -0.25 2.56 -17.20
C VAL A 273 0.05 1.89 -18.52
N ARG A 274 -0.66 2.30 -19.58
CA ARG A 274 -0.52 1.80 -20.95
C ARG A 274 -0.51 2.95 -21.96
N PRO A 275 -0.02 2.74 -23.18
CA PRO A 275 -0.11 3.73 -24.27
C PRO A 275 -1.53 3.83 -24.88
N GLU A 276 -2.39 2.81 -24.72
CA GLU A 276 -3.75 2.83 -25.22
C GLU A 276 -4.66 3.69 -24.35
N PRO A 277 -5.51 4.55 -24.97
CA PRO A 277 -6.45 5.37 -24.24
C PRO A 277 -7.39 4.58 -23.33
N CYS A 278 -7.56 5.05 -22.11
CA CYS A 278 -8.55 4.56 -21.16
C CYS A 278 -9.47 5.71 -20.74
N SER A 279 -10.76 5.52 -20.84
CA SER A 279 -11.75 6.55 -20.47
C SER A 279 -11.82 6.72 -18.95
N ARG A 280 -11.77 5.61 -18.22
CA ARG A 280 -11.86 5.58 -16.75
C ARG A 280 -11.07 4.39 -16.20
N PRO A 281 -10.11 4.62 -15.28
CA PRO A 281 -9.36 3.53 -14.68
C PRO A 281 -10.23 2.73 -13.70
N ARG A 282 -9.99 1.43 -13.59
CA ARG A 282 -10.52 0.59 -12.52
C ARG A 282 -9.84 0.98 -11.20
N LEU A 283 -10.60 1.01 -10.10
CA LEU A 283 -10.09 1.40 -8.80
C LEU A 283 -10.18 0.25 -7.80
N PHE A 284 -9.06 -0.17 -7.27
CA PHE A 284 -8.93 -1.23 -6.28
C PHE A 284 -8.50 -0.66 -4.93
N ILE A 285 -9.21 -1.03 -3.88
CA ILE A 285 -8.90 -0.67 -2.51
C ILE A 285 -8.39 -1.93 -1.82
N ASN A 286 -7.15 -1.88 -1.35
CA ASN A 286 -6.56 -2.95 -0.53
C ASN A 286 -6.33 -2.43 0.89
N GLU A 287 -7.07 -2.91 1.84
CA GLU A 287 -6.93 -2.60 3.26
C GLU A 287 -6.49 -3.85 4.01
N ASN A 288 -5.21 -3.93 4.40
CA ASN A 288 -4.62 -5.08 5.09
C ASN A 288 -4.85 -6.44 4.38
N GLY A 289 -4.71 -6.48 3.06
CA GLY A 289 -4.91 -7.70 2.26
C GLY A 289 -6.36 -7.97 1.81
N HIS A 290 -7.35 -7.25 2.36
CA HIS A 290 -8.73 -7.29 1.88
C HIS A 290 -8.91 -6.35 0.70
N ILE A 291 -9.47 -6.85 -0.40
CA ILE A 291 -9.55 -6.11 -1.66
C ILE A 291 -11.00 -5.94 -2.07
N ILE A 292 -11.35 -4.72 -2.48
CA ILE A 292 -12.60 -4.42 -3.16
C ILE A 292 -12.32 -3.60 -4.42
N GLU A 293 -12.99 -3.93 -5.51
CA GLU A 293 -13.02 -3.12 -6.73
C GLU A 293 -14.20 -2.15 -6.63
N ALA A 294 -13.91 -0.86 -6.79
CA ALA A 294 -14.95 0.15 -6.91
C ALA A 294 -15.35 0.27 -8.38
N ASP A 295 -16.57 -0.16 -8.70
CA ASP A 295 -17.15 -0.06 -10.02
C ASP A 295 -17.65 1.37 -10.33
N GLU A 296 -17.98 1.62 -11.59
CA GLU A 296 -18.45 2.93 -12.04
C GLU A 296 -19.75 3.36 -11.34
N THR A 297 -20.66 2.42 -11.10
CA THR A 297 -21.98 2.71 -10.50
C THR A 297 -21.84 3.09 -9.02
N SER A 298 -20.86 2.50 -8.32
CA SER A 298 -20.57 2.82 -6.93
C SER A 298 -19.95 4.21 -6.76
N CYS A 299 -19.15 4.67 -7.74
CA CYS A 299 -18.45 5.95 -7.65
C CYS A 299 -19.33 7.18 -7.90
N ASP A 300 -20.40 7.05 -8.68
CA ASP A 300 -21.26 8.16 -9.09
C ASP A 300 -22.49 8.37 -8.18
N THR A 301 -22.46 7.80 -6.96
CA THR A 301 -23.57 7.89 -6.02
C THR A 301 -23.52 9.17 -5.21
N THR A 302 -24.71 9.73 -4.94
CA THR A 302 -24.88 10.84 -3.99
C THR A 302 -25.04 10.27 -2.58
N PRO A 303 -24.24 10.72 -1.59
CA PRO A 303 -24.37 10.23 -0.22
C PRO A 303 -25.69 10.69 0.38
N LYS A 304 -26.31 9.82 1.15
CA LYS A 304 -27.47 10.18 1.97
C LYS A 304 -26.99 10.89 3.24
N PHE A 305 -27.67 11.97 3.62
CA PHE A 305 -27.49 12.64 4.90
C PHE A 305 -28.67 12.37 5.81
N LEU A 306 -28.46 12.46 7.13
CA LEU A 306 -29.53 12.26 8.12
C LEU A 306 -30.49 13.45 8.16
N HIS A 307 -31.77 13.19 8.48
CA HIS A 307 -32.61 14.18 9.13
C HIS A 307 -32.22 14.31 10.61
N GLN A 308 -32.47 15.48 11.21
CA GLN A 308 -31.99 15.74 12.58
C GLN A 308 -32.61 14.81 13.62
N ASP A 309 -33.85 14.41 13.43
CA ASP A 309 -34.61 13.47 14.30
C ASP A 309 -34.12 12.01 14.16
N GLN A 310 -33.45 11.65 13.09
CA GLN A 310 -32.92 10.30 12.90
C GLN A 310 -31.64 10.03 13.69
N LEU A 311 -30.85 11.04 14.03
CA LEU A 311 -29.53 10.84 14.66
C LEU A 311 -29.61 10.02 15.97
N PRO A 312 -30.61 10.19 16.86
CA PRO A 312 -30.77 9.38 18.06
C PRO A 312 -31.12 7.90 17.80
N THR A 313 -31.62 7.55 16.60
CA THR A 313 -31.97 6.17 16.23
C THR A 313 -30.82 5.40 15.60
N MET A 314 -29.69 6.02 15.41
CA MET A 314 -28.50 5.37 14.82
C MET A 314 -27.84 4.44 15.85
N THR A 315 -27.49 3.24 15.42
CA THR A 315 -26.93 2.20 16.29
C THR A 315 -25.43 1.98 16.02
N SER A 316 -24.96 2.27 14.81
CA SER A 316 -23.56 2.08 14.41
C SER A 316 -22.95 3.35 13.82
N LEU A 317 -21.65 3.50 14.08
CA LEU A 317 -20.78 4.51 13.46
C LEU A 317 -19.63 3.79 12.75
N PHE A 318 -19.44 4.07 11.47
CA PHE A 318 -18.32 3.53 10.68
C PHE A 318 -17.30 4.62 10.37
N GLU A 319 -16.02 4.33 10.63
CA GLU A 319 -14.88 5.14 10.27
C GLU A 319 -14.07 4.41 9.18
N PRO A 320 -13.99 4.97 7.95
CA PRO A 320 -13.25 4.34 6.85
C PRO A 320 -11.78 4.11 7.15
N GLY A 321 -11.26 3.01 6.63
CA GLY A 321 -9.84 2.68 6.62
C GLY A 321 -9.01 3.64 5.77
N LYS A 322 -7.71 3.46 5.79
CA LYS A 322 -6.77 4.39 5.17
C LYS A 322 -6.77 4.31 3.66
N ALA A 323 -6.92 3.11 3.08
CA ALA A 323 -7.00 2.94 1.64
C ALA A 323 -8.31 3.54 1.10
N LEU A 324 -9.44 3.23 1.74
CA LEU A 324 -10.74 3.77 1.36
C LEU A 324 -10.80 5.29 1.45
N ALA A 325 -10.21 5.87 2.51
CA ALA A 325 -10.09 7.30 2.69
C ALA A 325 -9.20 7.95 1.61
N LYS A 326 -8.05 7.35 1.29
CA LYS A 326 -7.14 7.85 0.26
C LYS A 326 -7.72 7.77 -1.14
N ALA A 327 -8.51 6.74 -1.42
CA ALA A 327 -9.21 6.59 -2.70
C ALA A 327 -10.27 7.68 -2.96
N GLY A 328 -10.64 8.46 -1.93
CA GLY A 328 -11.61 9.53 -2.06
C GLY A 328 -13.07 9.07 -2.22
N LEU A 329 -13.35 7.77 -2.00
CA LEU A 329 -14.67 7.17 -2.19
C LEU A 329 -15.68 7.52 -1.07
N PHE A 330 -15.58 8.75 -0.54
CA PHE A 330 -16.44 9.19 0.56
C PHE A 330 -17.93 9.28 0.24
N GLN A 331 -18.31 9.21 -1.03
CA GLN A 331 -19.71 9.24 -1.43
C GLN A 331 -20.25 7.82 -1.70
N ALA A 332 -19.36 6.87 -1.93
CA ALA A 332 -19.67 5.55 -2.43
C ALA A 332 -19.82 4.46 -1.34
N VAL A 333 -19.49 4.75 -0.07
CA VAL A 333 -19.44 3.71 0.98
C VAL A 333 -20.75 2.91 1.09
N ALA A 334 -21.89 3.59 1.11
CA ALA A 334 -23.19 2.92 1.23
C ALA A 334 -23.49 1.99 0.05
N SER A 335 -23.22 2.42 -1.18
CA SER A 335 -23.44 1.62 -2.39
C SER A 335 -22.39 0.53 -2.58
N LEU A 336 -21.12 0.86 -2.32
CA LEU A 336 -20.00 -0.06 -2.46
C LEU A 336 -20.13 -1.29 -1.57
N PHE A 337 -20.58 -1.09 -0.32
CA PHE A 337 -20.77 -2.16 0.65
C PHE A 337 -22.23 -2.62 0.80
N LYS A 338 -23.17 -2.03 0.03
CA LYS A 338 -24.61 -2.34 0.06
C LYS A 338 -25.20 -2.24 1.47
N VAL A 339 -24.80 -1.23 2.23
CA VAL A 339 -25.25 -0.98 3.60
C VAL A 339 -26.15 0.26 3.66
N ASN A 340 -27.11 0.24 4.59
CA ASN A 340 -27.94 1.41 4.86
C ASN A 340 -27.14 2.39 5.74
N ALA A 341 -26.37 3.26 5.11
CA ALA A 341 -25.50 4.19 5.79
C ALA A 341 -25.70 5.64 5.33
N TYR A 342 -25.59 6.55 6.28
CA TYR A 342 -25.75 7.99 6.12
C TYR A 342 -24.42 8.67 6.42
N LYS A 343 -23.95 9.51 5.52
CA LYS A 343 -22.71 10.26 5.73
C LYS A 343 -22.92 11.33 6.80
N ALA A 344 -22.02 11.44 7.76
CA ALA A 344 -22.12 12.39 8.86
C ALA A 344 -22.07 13.85 8.41
N GLY A 345 -21.33 14.15 7.34
CA GLY A 345 -21.26 15.51 6.80
C GLY A 345 -20.48 15.59 5.50
N ARG A 346 -20.59 16.73 4.81
CA ARG A 346 -19.88 16.94 3.52
C ARG A 346 -18.39 16.76 3.68
N SER A 347 -17.81 17.30 4.76
CA SER A 347 -16.39 17.20 5.09
C SER A 347 -16.11 16.21 6.24
N THR A 348 -17.14 15.60 6.86
CA THR A 348 -17.00 14.62 7.93
C THR A 348 -17.15 13.22 7.33
N HIS A 349 -16.04 12.52 7.19
CA HIS A 349 -16.00 11.20 6.54
C HIS A 349 -16.23 10.06 7.54
N LEU A 350 -17.35 10.15 8.28
CA LEU A 350 -17.91 9.14 9.13
C LEU A 350 -19.30 8.79 8.63
N TYR A 351 -19.78 7.59 8.94
CA TYR A 351 -21.08 7.11 8.46
C TYR A 351 -21.89 6.53 9.61
N PHE A 352 -23.15 6.94 9.71
CA PHE A 352 -24.11 6.40 10.64
C PHE A 352 -24.93 5.30 9.99
N SER A 353 -25.32 4.30 10.76
CA SER A 353 -26.28 3.29 10.33
C SER A 353 -27.30 3.02 11.44
N PRO A 354 -28.61 2.86 11.09
CA PRO A 354 -29.60 2.35 12.03
C PRO A 354 -29.46 0.85 12.28
N GLU A 355 -28.66 0.15 11.45
CA GLU A 355 -28.39 -1.27 11.56
C GLU A 355 -27.13 -1.52 12.42
N ASP A 356 -27.11 -2.65 13.12
CA ASP A 356 -25.89 -3.10 13.77
C ASP A 356 -24.92 -3.67 12.71
N LEU A 357 -24.04 -2.82 12.22
CA LEU A 357 -23.03 -3.19 11.23
C LEU A 357 -22.05 -4.25 11.74
N ASN A 358 -22.04 -4.55 13.06
CA ASN A 358 -21.27 -5.63 13.64
C ASN A 358 -21.94 -7.00 13.47
N LEU A 359 -23.23 -7.04 13.32
CA LEU A 359 -23.95 -8.30 13.10
C LEU A 359 -23.95 -8.75 11.65
N GLY A 360 -23.34 -7.97 10.75
CA GLY A 360 -23.21 -8.17 9.31
C GLY A 360 -24.09 -9.29 8.77
N SER A 361 -24.94 -9.02 7.79
CA SER A 361 -25.57 -10.08 7.02
C SER A 361 -24.50 -11.08 6.61
N THR A 362 -24.41 -12.19 7.35
CA THR A 362 -23.75 -13.39 6.85
C THR A 362 -24.43 -13.67 5.52
N PRO A 363 -23.72 -13.68 4.39
CA PRO A 363 -24.26 -14.37 3.23
C PRO A 363 -24.47 -15.79 3.73
N SER A 364 -25.75 -16.20 3.81
CA SER A 364 -26.15 -17.57 4.10
C SER A 364 -25.20 -18.50 3.33
N GLY A 365 -24.41 -19.26 4.01
CA GLY A 365 -23.50 -20.35 3.74
C GLY A 365 -23.44 -21.01 2.37
N GLU A 366 -23.50 -20.28 1.28
CA GLU A 366 -23.05 -20.70 -0.03
C GLU A 366 -21.72 -19.98 -0.28
N GLY A 367 -20.66 -20.74 -0.10
CA GLY A 367 -19.30 -20.31 -0.33
C GLY A 367 -19.17 -19.59 -1.66
N CYS A 368 -18.15 -18.74 -1.79
CA CYS A 368 -17.76 -17.96 -2.97
C CYS A 368 -17.74 -18.78 -4.30
N LYS A 369 -18.89 -19.30 -4.69
CA LYS A 369 -19.18 -19.97 -5.95
C LYS A 369 -20.07 -19.06 -6.77
N GLY A 370 -19.49 -18.04 -7.34
CA GLY A 370 -20.23 -17.20 -8.27
C GLY A 370 -19.45 -15.93 -8.60
N ASN A 371 -18.91 -15.89 -9.78
CA ASN A 371 -18.47 -14.73 -10.60
C ASN A 371 -17.64 -13.58 -9.95
N GLY A 372 -17.05 -13.75 -8.78
CA GLY A 372 -16.22 -12.77 -8.11
C GLY A 372 -14.75 -13.13 -7.95
N PHE A 373 -14.34 -14.32 -8.40
CA PHE A 373 -12.93 -14.72 -8.41
C PHE A 373 -12.28 -14.17 -9.69
N ARG A 374 -11.56 -13.06 -9.59
CA ARG A 374 -10.54 -12.74 -10.60
C ARG A 374 -9.26 -13.44 -10.16
N GLU A 375 -8.86 -14.46 -10.92
CA GLU A 375 -7.63 -15.20 -10.69
C GLU A 375 -6.46 -14.25 -10.49
N GLY A 376 -5.74 -14.39 -9.38
CA GLY A 376 -4.52 -13.67 -9.08
C GLY A 376 -4.61 -12.47 -8.14
N LEU A 377 -5.80 -11.91 -7.83
CA LEU A 377 -5.93 -10.78 -6.86
C LEU A 377 -6.45 -11.18 -5.48
N GLY A 378 -6.86 -12.43 -5.29
CA GLY A 378 -7.56 -12.86 -4.07
C GLY A 378 -9.07 -12.68 -4.14
N CYS A 379 -9.77 -13.04 -3.07
CA CYS A 379 -11.22 -12.94 -2.98
C CYS A 379 -11.64 -11.49 -2.79
N ILE A 380 -12.53 -10.97 -3.65
CA ILE A 380 -13.18 -9.67 -3.41
C ILE A 380 -14.05 -9.83 -2.16
N ASP A 381 -13.72 -9.06 -1.12
CA ASP A 381 -14.40 -9.13 0.17
C ASP A 381 -15.34 -7.93 0.33
N PRO A 382 -16.67 -8.11 0.23
CA PRO A 382 -17.64 -7.05 0.41
C PRO A 382 -17.87 -6.68 1.89
N ASN A 383 -17.12 -7.27 2.82
CA ASN A 383 -17.35 -7.04 4.24
C ASN A 383 -16.79 -5.69 4.70
N LEU A 384 -17.66 -4.75 5.00
CA LEU A 384 -17.33 -3.40 5.46
C LEU A 384 -16.33 -3.38 6.63
N ARG A 385 -16.35 -4.39 7.51
CA ARG A 385 -15.45 -4.48 8.69
C ARG A 385 -13.97 -4.50 8.32
N ASN A 386 -13.65 -5.04 7.17
CA ASN A 386 -12.27 -5.15 6.70
C ASN A 386 -11.73 -3.83 6.13
N PHE A 387 -12.62 -2.87 5.86
CA PHE A 387 -12.27 -1.58 5.24
C PHE A 387 -12.41 -0.38 6.18
N GLY A 388 -12.48 -0.61 7.48
CA GLY A 388 -12.56 0.45 8.47
C GLY A 388 -12.86 -0.04 9.88
N LYS A 389 -13.30 0.89 10.73
CA LYS A 389 -13.68 0.59 12.11
C LYS A 389 -15.18 0.80 12.29
N ILE A 390 -15.85 -0.18 12.84
CA ILE A 390 -17.25 -0.10 13.23
C ILE A 390 -17.31 0.06 14.75
N PHE A 391 -18.13 1.01 15.19
CA PHE A 391 -18.38 1.31 16.57
C PHE A 391 -19.89 1.22 16.85
N LYS A 392 -20.26 0.60 17.97
CA LYS A 392 -21.62 0.63 18.48
C LYS A 392 -21.87 1.98 19.15
N ILE A 393 -22.92 2.70 18.77
CA ILE A 393 -23.31 3.95 19.40
C ILE A 393 -23.98 3.66 20.74
N LEU A 394 -23.50 4.28 21.81
CA LEU A 394 -24.04 4.17 23.16
C LEU A 394 -24.88 5.37 23.54
N GLU A 395 -24.46 6.55 23.12
CA GLU A 395 -25.11 7.81 23.49
C GLU A 395 -24.74 8.92 22.51
N VAL A 396 -25.70 9.78 22.22
CA VAL A 396 -25.56 10.96 21.37
C VAL A 396 -26.04 12.19 22.13
N GLY A 397 -25.27 13.26 22.15
CA GLY A 397 -25.69 14.53 22.76
C GLY A 397 -25.08 15.74 22.06
N PRO A 398 -25.72 16.92 22.10
CA PRO A 398 -25.21 18.13 21.50
C PRO A 398 -23.86 18.53 22.16
N LEU A 399 -22.94 19.07 21.39
CA LEU A 399 -21.63 19.53 21.92
C LEU A 399 -21.81 20.83 22.70
N ASN A 400 -22.12 20.74 23.98
CA ASN A 400 -22.24 21.86 24.91
C ASN A 400 -21.59 21.55 26.28
N LYS A 401 -21.54 22.56 27.16
CA LYS A 401 -20.86 22.42 28.46
C LYS A 401 -21.49 21.33 29.35
N GLN A 402 -22.80 21.16 29.29
CA GLN A 402 -23.51 20.17 30.10
C GLN A 402 -23.17 18.75 29.62
N THR A 403 -23.34 18.49 28.33
CA THR A 403 -23.02 17.19 27.71
C THR A 403 -21.57 16.79 27.93
N ILE A 404 -20.64 17.75 27.81
CA ILE A 404 -19.21 17.49 28.07
C ILE A 404 -19.00 16.99 29.52
N ARG A 405 -19.67 17.59 30.51
CA ARG A 405 -19.57 17.17 31.91
C ARG A 405 -20.19 15.80 32.15
N ASP A 406 -21.37 15.54 31.56
CA ASP A 406 -22.11 14.29 31.75
C ASP A 406 -21.34 13.12 31.11
N PHE A 407 -20.84 13.28 29.89
CA PHE A 407 -20.00 12.28 29.21
C PHE A 407 -18.70 12.02 29.99
N GLY A 408 -18.03 13.07 30.47
CA GLY A 408 -16.80 12.92 31.26
C GLY A 408 -16.99 12.17 32.57
N ARG A 409 -18.14 12.33 33.23
CA ARG A 409 -18.49 11.57 34.44
C ARG A 409 -18.85 10.13 34.14
N LYS A 410 -19.61 9.91 33.06
CA LYS A 410 -20.14 8.59 32.68
C LYS A 410 -19.02 7.71 32.10
N TYR A 411 -18.08 8.31 31.35
CA TYR A 411 -17.00 7.64 30.65
C TYR A 411 -15.63 8.19 31.07
N PRO A 412 -15.14 7.90 32.29
CA PRO A 412 -13.93 8.52 32.84
C PRO A 412 -12.65 8.08 32.15
N LYS A 413 -12.71 6.98 31.36
CA LYS A 413 -11.60 6.48 30.54
C LYS A 413 -12.13 6.23 29.13
N ALA A 414 -11.61 6.98 28.13
CA ALA A 414 -12.04 6.87 26.74
C ALA A 414 -10.97 7.39 25.78
N GLU A 415 -10.92 6.82 24.59
CA GLU A 415 -10.29 7.47 23.45
C GLU A 415 -11.17 8.63 22.95
N VAL A 416 -10.51 9.71 22.49
CA VAL A 416 -11.25 10.91 22.05
C VAL A 416 -10.79 11.34 20.68
N SER A 417 -11.75 11.57 19.77
CA SER A 417 -11.51 12.10 18.43
C SER A 417 -12.37 13.32 18.15
N ALA A 418 -11.76 14.36 17.62
CA ALA A 418 -12.45 15.54 17.09
C ALA A 418 -12.43 15.51 15.56
N ARG A 419 -13.60 15.68 14.93
CA ARG A 419 -13.79 15.67 13.49
C ARG A 419 -14.60 16.90 13.05
N ASN A 420 -13.94 17.85 12.39
CA ASN A 420 -14.55 19.07 11.85
C ASN A 420 -15.30 19.92 12.89
N ILE A 421 -14.78 19.96 14.10
CA ILE A 421 -15.22 20.88 15.16
C ILE A 421 -14.08 21.85 15.49
N PRO A 422 -14.37 23.05 16.06
CA PRO A 422 -13.37 24.08 16.34
C PRO A 422 -12.51 23.76 17.58
N MET A 423 -12.04 22.53 17.71
CA MET A 423 -11.10 22.10 18.74
C MET A 423 -10.40 20.81 18.32
N THR A 424 -9.21 20.60 18.83
CA THR A 424 -8.43 19.36 18.65
C THR A 424 -8.94 18.22 19.53
N SER A 425 -8.54 16.98 19.22
CA SER A 425 -8.84 15.80 20.05
C SER A 425 -8.30 15.95 21.48
N ASP A 426 -7.12 16.53 21.65
CA ASP A 426 -6.51 16.77 22.97
C ASP A 426 -7.24 17.85 23.78
N GLU A 427 -7.68 18.93 23.13
CA GLU A 427 -8.50 19.95 23.79
C GLU A 427 -9.85 19.39 24.23
N LEU A 428 -10.48 18.59 23.39
CA LEU A 428 -11.75 17.92 23.73
C LEU A 428 -11.57 16.96 24.90
N ARG A 429 -10.50 16.13 24.89
CA ARG A 429 -10.16 15.22 25.99
C ARG A 429 -9.94 15.96 27.31
N LYS A 430 -9.21 17.09 27.29
CA LYS A 430 -9.01 17.95 28.46
C LYS A 430 -10.33 18.50 29.00
N LYS A 431 -11.25 18.93 28.12
CA LYS A 431 -12.57 19.43 28.53
C LYS A 431 -13.46 18.35 29.10
N LEU A 432 -13.43 17.16 28.55
CA LEU A 432 -14.12 15.97 29.08
C LEU A 432 -13.51 15.47 30.38
N LYS A 433 -12.24 15.79 30.66
CA LYS A 433 -11.47 15.29 31.82
C LYS A 433 -11.38 13.78 31.89
N VAL A 434 -11.19 13.12 30.74
CA VAL A 434 -11.12 11.65 30.63
C VAL A 434 -9.67 11.20 30.45
N ALA A 435 -9.33 10.04 31.05
CA ALA A 435 -8.06 9.37 30.81
C ALA A 435 -8.11 8.65 29.45
N SER A 436 -6.96 8.55 28.76
CA SER A 436 -6.85 7.82 27.49
C SER A 436 -6.97 6.31 27.71
N GLY A 437 -7.54 5.59 26.73
CA GLY A 437 -7.67 4.14 26.68
C GLY A 437 -9.05 3.63 27.10
N GLY A 438 -9.19 2.31 27.20
CA GLY A 438 -10.45 1.60 27.44
C GLY A 438 -11.21 1.33 26.15
N ASP A 439 -12.40 0.73 26.27
CA ASP A 439 -13.23 0.28 25.16
C ASP A 439 -14.16 1.36 24.61
N ILE A 440 -14.23 2.51 25.30
CA ILE A 440 -15.07 3.63 24.91
C ILE A 440 -14.28 4.58 24.00
N HIS A 441 -14.95 5.05 22.95
CA HIS A 441 -14.45 6.10 22.10
C HIS A 441 -15.48 7.23 22.03
N ILE A 442 -15.07 8.45 22.36
CA ILE A 442 -15.92 9.63 22.28
C ILE A 442 -15.52 10.43 21.05
N PHE A 443 -16.45 10.57 20.13
CA PHE A 443 -16.30 11.42 18.95
C PHE A 443 -16.95 12.77 19.19
N GLY A 444 -16.21 13.86 19.00
CA GLY A 444 -16.75 15.20 18.83
C GLY A 444 -16.83 15.51 17.34
N ILE A 445 -18.02 15.63 16.77
CA ILE A 445 -18.19 15.72 15.31
C ILE A 445 -19.13 16.84 14.91
N ARG A 446 -18.89 17.37 13.70
CA ARG A 446 -19.88 18.17 12.97
C ARG A 446 -20.72 17.25 12.09
N VAL A 447 -22.03 17.39 12.22
CA VAL A 447 -23.03 16.69 11.39
C VAL A 447 -23.70 17.70 10.48
N ASP A 448 -23.75 17.41 9.18
CA ASP A 448 -24.51 18.16 8.19
C ASP A 448 -25.77 17.36 7.86
N PHE A 449 -26.93 17.97 7.98
CA PHE A 449 -28.22 17.34 7.74
C PHE A 449 -28.72 17.59 6.31
N GLU A 450 -29.70 16.80 5.89
CA GLU A 450 -30.28 16.86 4.55
C GLU A 450 -30.83 18.24 4.20
N ASN A 451 -31.45 18.93 5.16
CA ASN A 451 -31.97 20.29 5.01
C ASN A 451 -30.89 21.39 4.99
N ALA A 452 -29.61 21.02 4.80
CA ALA A 452 -28.44 21.89 4.81
C ALA A 452 -28.15 22.60 6.15
N THR A 453 -28.81 22.23 7.24
CA THR A 453 -28.42 22.69 8.58
C THR A 453 -27.24 21.89 9.11
N THR A 454 -26.50 22.48 10.03
CA THR A 454 -25.33 21.82 10.64
C THR A 454 -25.36 21.96 12.16
N ALA A 455 -24.93 20.92 12.86
CA ALA A 455 -24.78 20.96 14.31
C ALA A 455 -23.57 20.13 14.77
N THR A 456 -23.13 20.36 15.99
CA THR A 456 -22.01 19.62 16.58
C THR A 456 -22.49 18.71 17.71
N TYR A 457 -21.99 17.49 17.72
CA TYR A 457 -22.40 16.45 18.68
C TYR A 457 -21.20 15.79 19.35
N LEU A 458 -21.45 15.28 20.56
CA LEU A 458 -20.66 14.24 21.19
C LEU A 458 -21.35 12.89 21.00
N ILE A 459 -20.59 11.89 20.59
CA ILE A 459 -21.07 10.54 20.40
C ILE A 459 -20.15 9.60 21.20
N ALA A 460 -20.70 8.98 22.24
CA ALA A 460 -20.01 7.91 22.93
C ALA A 460 -20.28 6.59 22.22
N THR A 461 -19.21 5.85 21.94
CA THR A 461 -19.27 4.59 21.22
C THR A 461 -18.43 3.54 21.91
N GLN A 462 -18.71 2.27 21.61
CA GLN A 462 -17.92 1.12 22.01
C GLN A 462 -17.42 0.39 20.76
N ARG A 463 -16.18 -0.05 20.82
CA ARG A 463 -15.53 -0.79 19.72
C ARG A 463 -15.93 -2.26 19.73
#